data_c5025c2156752f47b32e036e95f3ccd9
#
_entry.id   c5025c2156752f47b32e036e95f3ccd9
#
_cell.length_a   1.000
_cell.length_b   1.000
_cell.length_c   1.000
_cell.angle_alpha   90.00
_cell.angle_beta   90.00
_cell.angle_gamma   90.00
#
_symmetry.space_group_name_H-M   'P 1'
#
loop_
_entity.id
_entity.type
_entity.pdbx_description
1 polymer ?
#
loop_
_entity_poly.entity_id
_entity_poly.type
_entity_poly.pdbx_seq_one_letter_code
_entity_poly.pdbx_strand_id
1 'polypeptide(L)'
;MNTINISNSKIRVVTVVGTRPEIIRLSRVIAVLDEYTEHFLVHTGQNYDYELNEVFFNELEIRKPDFFMNAAGQNAAETIGNVIIEADKIFDKLQPEALLILGDTNSALVSIAAKRRKIPIFHMEAGNRCFDYRVPEEINRKIVDHISDINLTYSEIARDYLLREGLPADQIIKTGSPMREVLNFYKDKISSSSILEKLNLQASSYFLVSSHREENVDSPEKLRSLIETLNIVSEKYKLPVIVSTHPRTRN
;
A
#
# COMPACT_ATOMS: atom_id res chain seq x y z
N MET A 1 9.27 32.60 -35.00
CA MET A 1 9.66 31.79 -33.85
C MET A 1 8.49 31.81 -32.87
N ASN A 2 7.70 30.76 -32.83
CA ASN A 2 6.61 30.65 -31.87
C ASN A 2 7.20 30.31 -30.52
N THR A 3 7.20 31.27 -29.61
CA THR A 3 7.50 31.06 -28.19
C THR A 3 6.39 30.15 -27.63
N ILE A 4 6.74 28.90 -27.35
CA ILE A 4 5.85 28.00 -26.59
C ILE A 4 5.79 28.61 -25.19
N ASN A 5 4.68 29.26 -24.85
CA ASN A 5 4.37 29.62 -23.47
C ASN A 5 4.11 28.32 -22.73
N ILE A 6 5.13 27.76 -22.09
CA ILE A 6 4.95 26.71 -21.10
C ILE A 6 4.25 27.40 -19.93
N SER A 7 2.96 27.17 -19.80
CA SER A 7 2.22 27.60 -18.62
C SER A 7 2.90 26.94 -17.42
N ASN A 8 3.30 27.75 -16.43
CA ASN A 8 4.01 27.31 -15.22
C ASN A 8 3.04 26.62 -14.24
N SER A 9 1.95 26.00 -14.74
CA SER A 9 0.99 25.26 -13.93
C SER A 9 1.58 23.88 -13.62
N LYS A 10 1.63 23.56 -12.33
CA LYS A 10 1.99 22.21 -11.88
C LYS A 10 0.96 21.20 -12.43
N ILE A 11 1.45 20.02 -12.83
CA ILE A 11 0.57 18.93 -13.26
C ILE A 11 -0.27 18.43 -12.08
N ARG A 12 -1.53 18.08 -12.36
CA ARG A 12 -2.46 17.52 -11.35
C ARG A 12 -2.27 16.02 -11.23
N VAL A 13 -1.83 15.58 -10.07
CA VAL A 13 -1.59 14.17 -9.77
C VAL A 13 -2.50 13.72 -8.64
N VAL A 14 -3.19 12.60 -8.84
CA VAL A 14 -3.93 11.93 -7.77
C VAL A 14 -3.12 10.71 -7.32
N THR A 15 -2.94 10.57 -6.00
CA THR A 15 -2.44 9.33 -5.39
C THR A 15 -3.56 8.70 -4.57
N VAL A 16 -3.79 7.40 -4.76
CA VAL A 16 -4.83 6.67 -4.03
C VAL A 16 -4.17 5.67 -3.08
N VAL A 17 -4.62 5.70 -1.82
CA VAL A 17 -4.22 4.78 -0.76
C VAL A 17 -5.44 4.23 -0.02
N GLY A 18 -5.35 3.08 0.60
CA GLY A 18 -6.44 2.49 1.36
C GLY A 18 -5.98 1.59 2.49
N THR A 19 -4.67 1.31 2.56
CA THR A 19 -4.08 0.43 3.57
C THR A 19 -2.81 1.01 4.16
N ARG A 20 -2.47 0.56 5.37
CA ARG A 20 -1.23 0.97 6.06
C ARG A 20 0.05 0.75 5.24
N PRO A 21 0.25 -0.41 4.58
CA PRO A 21 1.43 -0.62 3.74
C PRO A 21 1.58 0.40 2.62
N GLU A 22 0.49 0.81 1.99
CA GLU A 22 0.50 1.85 0.95
C GLU A 22 0.92 3.20 1.52
N ILE A 23 0.34 3.61 2.65
CA ILE A 23 0.66 4.87 3.33
C ILE A 23 2.14 4.91 3.71
N ILE A 24 2.66 3.84 4.34
CA ILE A 24 4.05 3.75 4.78
C ILE A 24 5.00 3.83 3.57
N ARG A 25 4.76 3.00 2.55
CA ARG A 25 5.64 2.91 1.37
C ARG A 25 5.64 4.18 0.53
N LEU A 26 4.48 4.84 0.41
CA LEU A 26 4.35 6.07 -0.36
C LEU A 26 4.72 7.33 0.43
N SER A 27 5.01 7.26 1.73
CA SER A 27 5.23 8.43 2.58
C SER A 27 6.22 9.44 1.99
N ARG A 28 7.33 8.98 1.44
CA ARG A 28 8.34 9.86 0.83
C ARG A 28 7.98 10.30 -0.59
N VAL A 29 7.30 9.44 -1.34
CA VAL A 29 6.78 9.76 -2.68
C VAL A 29 5.69 10.83 -2.58
N ILE A 30 4.78 10.73 -1.62
CA ILE A 30 3.75 11.75 -1.34
C ILE A 30 4.40 13.10 -1.04
N ALA A 31 5.43 13.14 -0.20
CA ALA A 31 6.14 14.38 0.13
C ALA A 31 6.75 15.05 -1.12
N VAL A 32 7.34 14.27 -2.02
CA VAL A 32 7.90 14.78 -3.28
C VAL A 32 6.80 15.26 -4.22
N LEU A 33 5.69 14.52 -4.34
CA LEU A 33 4.56 14.95 -5.17
C LEU A 33 3.92 16.25 -4.65
N ASP A 34 3.78 16.40 -3.34
CA ASP A 34 3.27 17.63 -2.71
C ASP A 34 4.15 18.86 -3.04
N GLU A 35 5.47 18.66 -3.15
CA GLU A 35 6.41 19.75 -3.49
C GLU A 35 6.33 20.14 -4.97
N TYR A 36 6.31 19.15 -5.86
CA TYR A 36 6.53 19.38 -7.30
C TYR A 36 5.26 19.40 -8.16
N THR A 37 4.11 18.95 -7.64
CA THR A 37 2.86 18.82 -8.41
C THR A 37 1.69 19.51 -7.70
N GLU A 38 0.56 19.66 -8.38
CA GLU A 38 -0.73 19.91 -7.76
C GLU A 38 -1.29 18.54 -7.32
N HIS A 39 -0.88 18.12 -6.11
CA HIS A 39 -1.09 16.76 -5.63
C HIS A 39 -2.35 16.63 -4.80
N PHE A 40 -3.17 15.62 -5.12
CA PHE A 40 -4.35 15.22 -4.36
C PHE A 40 -4.18 13.82 -3.80
N LEU A 41 -4.24 13.69 -2.48
CA LEU A 41 -4.18 12.41 -1.78
C LEU A 41 -5.61 11.94 -1.47
N VAL A 42 -5.94 10.74 -1.94
CA VAL A 42 -7.26 10.13 -1.78
C VAL A 42 -7.14 8.85 -0.97
N HIS A 43 -7.98 8.70 0.05
CA HIS A 43 -8.06 7.48 0.85
C HIS A 43 -9.36 6.74 0.53
N THR A 44 -9.28 5.45 0.19
CA THR A 44 -10.46 4.66 -0.20
C THR A 44 -11.41 4.36 0.95
N GLY A 45 -10.90 4.29 2.20
CA GLY A 45 -11.73 3.94 3.34
C GLY A 45 -12.31 2.52 3.26
N GLN A 46 -11.62 1.63 2.55
CA GLN A 46 -12.08 0.24 2.37
C GLN A 46 -12.05 -0.60 3.66
N ASN A 47 -11.34 -0.14 4.69
CA ASN A 47 -11.31 -0.76 6.00
C ASN A 47 -11.88 0.21 7.03
N TYR A 48 -12.69 -0.29 7.96
CA TYR A 48 -13.35 0.49 9.02
C TYR A 48 -12.39 1.12 10.06
N ASP A 49 -11.11 0.73 10.07
CA ASP A 49 -10.11 1.18 11.04
C ASP A 49 -9.48 2.54 10.67
N TYR A 50 -10.31 3.57 10.49
CA TYR A 50 -9.82 4.93 10.21
C TYR A 50 -8.91 5.45 11.34
N GLU A 51 -9.25 5.21 12.60
CA GLU A 51 -8.44 5.65 13.75
C GLU A 51 -7.04 5.04 13.75
N LEU A 52 -6.90 3.78 13.30
CA LEU A 52 -5.58 3.16 13.14
C LEU A 52 -4.79 3.74 11.97
N ASN A 53 -5.45 4.27 10.95
CA ASN A 53 -4.78 4.93 9.83
C ASN A 53 -4.30 6.33 10.19
N GLU A 54 -5.03 7.08 11.02
CA GLU A 54 -4.67 8.44 11.43
C GLU A 54 -3.31 8.48 12.17
N VAL A 55 -3.01 7.46 12.96
CA VAL A 55 -1.70 7.31 13.61
C VAL A 55 -0.56 7.32 12.59
N PHE A 56 -0.72 6.63 11.46
CA PHE A 56 0.32 6.57 10.43
C PHE A 56 0.52 7.90 9.71
N PHE A 57 -0.55 8.65 9.44
CA PHE A 57 -0.40 9.99 8.86
C PHE A 57 0.37 10.92 9.81
N ASN A 58 0.06 10.89 11.10
CA ASN A 58 0.73 11.71 12.11
C ASN A 58 2.19 11.28 12.32
N GLU A 59 2.45 9.99 12.51
CA GLU A 59 3.79 9.45 12.78
C GLU A 59 4.74 9.60 11.59
N LEU A 60 4.22 9.48 10.36
CA LEU A 60 4.98 9.65 9.13
C LEU A 60 4.98 11.09 8.60
N GLU A 61 4.38 12.03 9.35
CA GLU A 61 4.33 13.46 8.95
C GLU A 61 3.75 13.65 7.54
N ILE A 62 2.76 12.83 7.19
CA ILE A 62 2.01 12.95 5.93
C ILE A 62 0.77 13.78 6.21
N ARG A 63 0.45 14.69 5.29
CA ARG A 63 -0.81 15.45 5.39
C ARG A 63 -2.04 14.55 5.32
N LYS A 64 -3.15 15.01 5.87
CA LYS A 64 -4.43 14.30 5.74
C LYS A 64 -4.84 14.18 4.26
N PRO A 65 -5.54 13.09 3.90
CA PRO A 65 -6.12 12.96 2.56
C PRO A 65 -7.09 14.11 2.25
N ASP A 66 -7.07 14.57 0.99
CA ASP A 66 -8.00 15.60 0.51
C ASP A 66 -9.41 15.04 0.31
N PHE A 67 -9.48 13.74 0.02
CA PHE A 67 -10.74 13.01 -0.18
C PHE A 67 -10.71 11.68 0.55
N PHE A 68 -11.88 11.33 1.12
CA PHE A 68 -12.12 10.05 1.75
C PHE A 68 -13.35 9.42 1.11
N MET A 69 -13.16 8.26 0.43
CA MET A 69 -14.22 7.66 -0.40
C MET A 69 -15.30 6.95 0.42
N ASN A 70 -14.99 6.44 1.64
CA ASN A 70 -15.88 5.57 2.42
C ASN A 70 -16.36 4.35 1.62
N ALA A 71 -15.46 3.72 0.87
CA ALA A 71 -15.80 2.68 -0.08
C ALA A 71 -16.06 1.30 0.53
N ALA A 72 -15.95 1.14 1.86
CA ALA A 72 -16.24 -0.13 2.52
C ALA A 72 -17.68 -0.58 2.22
N GLY A 73 -17.84 -1.81 1.75
CA GLY A 73 -19.12 -2.47 1.48
C GLY A 73 -19.33 -3.68 2.38
N GLN A 74 -20.48 -4.35 2.25
CA GLN A 74 -20.83 -5.55 3.02
C GLN A 74 -19.97 -6.77 2.63
N ASN A 75 -19.40 -6.74 1.42
CA ASN A 75 -18.53 -7.78 0.88
C ASN A 75 -17.47 -7.20 -0.06
N ALA A 76 -16.54 -8.03 -0.50
CA ALA A 76 -15.44 -7.61 -1.36
C ALA A 76 -15.91 -7.03 -2.70
N ALA A 77 -16.94 -7.62 -3.32
CA ALA A 77 -17.44 -7.15 -4.61
C ALA A 77 -18.08 -5.76 -4.50
N GLU A 78 -18.86 -5.52 -3.43
CA GLU A 78 -19.45 -4.23 -3.15
C GLU A 78 -18.36 -3.17 -2.87
N THR A 79 -17.36 -3.52 -2.06
CA THR A 79 -16.22 -2.63 -1.79
C THR A 79 -15.48 -2.26 -3.08
N ILE A 80 -15.21 -3.22 -3.96
CA ILE A 80 -14.58 -2.98 -5.26
C ILE A 80 -15.45 -2.06 -6.12
N GLY A 81 -16.75 -2.34 -6.19
CA GLY A 81 -17.69 -1.50 -6.92
C GLY A 81 -17.70 -0.06 -6.43
N ASN A 82 -17.76 0.13 -5.11
CA ASN A 82 -17.73 1.45 -4.48
C ASN A 82 -16.42 2.19 -4.76
N VAL A 83 -15.27 1.50 -4.67
CA VAL A 83 -13.96 2.08 -4.99
C VAL A 83 -13.94 2.65 -6.41
N ILE A 84 -14.44 1.91 -7.39
CA ILE A 84 -14.48 2.35 -8.79
C ILE A 84 -15.45 3.52 -8.98
N ILE A 85 -16.65 3.46 -8.39
CA ILE A 85 -17.69 4.49 -8.50
C ILE A 85 -17.22 5.80 -7.87
N GLU A 86 -16.70 5.75 -6.65
CA GLU A 86 -16.26 6.97 -5.96
C GLU A 86 -15.00 7.57 -6.60
N ALA A 87 -14.09 6.72 -7.11
CA ALA A 87 -12.95 7.20 -7.88
C ALA A 87 -13.39 7.96 -9.13
N ASP A 88 -14.37 7.44 -9.87
CA ASP A 88 -14.88 8.11 -11.08
C ASP A 88 -15.42 9.51 -10.79
N LYS A 89 -16.17 9.66 -9.68
CA LYS A 89 -16.69 10.99 -9.24
C LYS A 89 -15.57 11.97 -8.89
N ILE A 90 -14.52 11.48 -8.19
CA ILE A 90 -13.36 12.30 -7.81
C ILE A 90 -12.58 12.72 -9.05
N PHE A 91 -12.34 11.79 -9.98
CA PHE A 91 -11.63 12.08 -11.22
C PHE A 91 -12.41 13.05 -12.13
N ASP A 92 -13.74 12.95 -12.12
CA ASP A 92 -14.60 13.93 -12.82
C ASP A 92 -14.42 15.33 -12.26
N LYS A 93 -14.37 15.46 -10.96
CA LYS A 93 -14.20 16.76 -10.27
C LYS A 93 -12.79 17.32 -10.45
N LEU A 94 -11.75 16.49 -10.31
CA LEU A 94 -10.36 16.93 -10.29
C LEU A 94 -9.73 17.03 -11.67
N GLN A 95 -10.21 16.25 -12.64
CA GLN A 95 -9.61 16.14 -13.98
C GLN A 95 -8.08 15.93 -13.91
N PRO A 96 -7.59 14.89 -13.22
CA PRO A 96 -6.15 14.71 -13.01
C PRO A 96 -5.45 14.33 -14.32
N GLU A 97 -4.18 14.73 -14.42
CA GLU A 97 -3.30 14.45 -15.57
C GLU A 97 -2.47 13.17 -15.34
N ALA A 98 -2.43 12.67 -14.10
CA ALA A 98 -1.83 11.38 -13.76
C ALA A 98 -2.45 10.78 -12.49
N LEU A 99 -2.46 9.44 -12.45
CA LEU A 99 -2.81 8.65 -11.29
C LEU A 99 -1.59 7.84 -10.83
N LEU A 100 -1.25 7.93 -9.54
CA LEU A 100 -0.26 7.06 -8.89
C LEU A 100 -0.98 6.09 -7.97
N ILE A 101 -0.67 4.81 -8.10
CA ILE A 101 -1.14 3.72 -7.23
C ILE A 101 0.03 2.83 -6.82
N LEU A 102 -0.12 2.12 -5.70
CA LEU A 102 0.86 1.16 -5.22
C LEU A 102 0.21 -0.18 -4.90
N GLY A 103 0.79 -1.25 -5.44
CA GLY A 103 0.45 -2.63 -5.10
C GLY A 103 -0.88 -3.09 -5.69
N ASP A 104 -1.55 -3.96 -4.96
CA ASP A 104 -2.58 -4.85 -5.48
C ASP A 104 -3.82 -4.98 -4.59
N THR A 105 -3.96 -4.10 -3.62
CA THR A 105 -5.18 -4.05 -2.81
C THR A 105 -6.38 -3.58 -3.64
N ASN A 106 -7.58 -3.68 -3.10
CA ASN A 106 -8.77 -3.18 -3.79
C ASN A 106 -8.68 -1.68 -4.14
N SER A 107 -7.85 -0.90 -3.42
CA SER A 107 -7.59 0.51 -3.74
C SER A 107 -7.01 0.70 -5.14
N ALA A 108 -6.18 -0.23 -5.61
CA ALA A 108 -5.56 -0.14 -6.92
C ALA A 108 -6.56 -0.28 -8.08
N LEU A 109 -7.76 -0.83 -7.83
CA LEU A 109 -8.80 -0.98 -8.84
C LEU A 109 -9.47 0.34 -9.27
N VAL A 110 -9.15 1.47 -8.61
CA VAL A 110 -9.45 2.83 -9.14
C VAL A 110 -8.86 3.03 -10.54
N SER A 111 -7.82 2.27 -10.88
CA SER A 111 -7.19 2.25 -12.20
C SER A 111 -8.18 1.97 -13.33
N ILE A 112 -9.25 1.21 -13.08
CA ILE A 112 -10.31 0.94 -14.06
C ILE A 112 -11.03 2.25 -14.44
N ALA A 113 -11.42 3.06 -13.46
CA ALA A 113 -12.04 4.35 -13.67
C ALA A 113 -11.08 5.33 -14.39
N ALA A 114 -9.82 5.38 -13.93
CA ALA A 114 -8.80 6.22 -14.54
C ALA A 114 -8.55 5.87 -16.02
N LYS A 115 -8.41 4.58 -16.34
CA LYS A 115 -8.20 4.13 -17.72
C LYS A 115 -9.39 4.46 -18.63
N ARG A 116 -10.62 4.35 -18.13
CA ARG A 116 -11.83 4.75 -18.86
C ARG A 116 -11.85 6.25 -19.16
N ARG A 117 -11.28 7.06 -18.28
CA ARG A 117 -11.13 8.52 -18.45
C ARG A 117 -9.87 8.94 -19.19
N LYS A 118 -9.03 7.98 -19.65
CA LYS A 118 -7.74 8.21 -20.33
C LYS A 118 -6.74 8.99 -19.47
N ILE A 119 -6.81 8.81 -18.15
CA ILE A 119 -5.84 9.34 -17.20
C ILE A 119 -4.65 8.37 -17.18
N PRO A 120 -3.42 8.84 -17.47
CA PRO A 120 -2.22 8.02 -17.39
C PRO A 120 -2.01 7.42 -15.98
N ILE A 121 -1.72 6.12 -15.91
CA ILE A 121 -1.61 5.36 -14.68
C ILE A 121 -0.16 4.94 -14.46
N PHE A 122 0.39 5.32 -13.31
CA PHE A 122 1.69 4.91 -12.82
C PHE A 122 1.49 3.91 -11.68
N HIS A 123 1.90 2.65 -11.88
CA HIS A 123 1.71 1.57 -10.92
C HIS A 123 3.03 1.19 -10.26
N MET A 124 3.21 1.50 -8.99
CA MET A 124 4.34 1.06 -8.17
C MET A 124 4.10 -0.33 -7.59
N GLU A 125 5.17 -1.09 -7.37
CA GLU A 125 5.15 -2.50 -6.93
C GLU A 125 4.55 -3.45 -7.99
N ALA A 126 4.64 -3.07 -9.25
CA ALA A 126 4.14 -3.84 -10.39
C ALA A 126 4.90 -5.14 -10.63
N GLY A 127 4.25 -6.11 -11.25
CA GLY A 127 4.86 -7.34 -11.73
C GLY A 127 5.11 -8.42 -10.68
N ASN A 128 4.67 -8.24 -9.44
CA ASN A 128 4.71 -9.31 -8.45
C ASN A 128 3.74 -10.44 -8.85
N ARG A 129 4.16 -11.70 -8.64
CA ARG A 129 3.33 -12.90 -8.92
C ARG A 129 3.50 -13.92 -7.81
N CYS A 130 2.40 -14.50 -7.34
CA CYS A 130 2.41 -15.68 -6.48
C CYS A 130 1.89 -16.93 -7.20
N PHE A 131 1.29 -16.76 -8.39
CA PHE A 131 0.73 -17.85 -9.22
C PHE A 131 -0.35 -18.67 -8.49
N ASP A 132 -1.02 -18.06 -7.52
CA ASP A 132 -2.06 -18.70 -6.72
C ASP A 132 -3.32 -17.82 -6.68
N TYR A 133 -4.35 -18.22 -7.41
CA TYR A 133 -5.62 -17.49 -7.48
C TYR A 133 -6.48 -17.58 -6.21
N ARG A 134 -6.05 -18.36 -5.20
CA ARG A 134 -6.67 -18.31 -3.87
C ARG A 134 -6.33 -17.02 -3.13
N VAL A 135 -5.28 -16.31 -3.59
CA VAL A 135 -4.87 -14.99 -3.11
C VAL A 135 -5.60 -13.93 -3.93
N PRO A 136 -6.58 -13.20 -3.36
CA PRO A 136 -7.37 -12.21 -4.11
C PRO A 136 -6.52 -11.14 -4.80
N GLU A 137 -5.41 -10.76 -4.20
CA GLU A 137 -4.47 -9.79 -4.72
C GLU A 137 -3.81 -10.23 -6.03
N GLU A 138 -3.70 -11.55 -6.28
CA GLU A 138 -3.17 -12.05 -7.57
C GLU A 138 -4.04 -11.64 -8.76
N ILE A 139 -5.34 -11.55 -8.54
CA ILE A 139 -6.29 -11.08 -9.56
C ILE A 139 -6.13 -9.58 -9.76
N ASN A 140 -6.12 -8.82 -8.67
CA ASN A 140 -6.01 -7.37 -8.71
C ASN A 140 -4.73 -6.92 -9.43
N ARG A 141 -3.56 -7.50 -9.06
CA ARG A 141 -2.28 -7.10 -9.64
C ARG A 141 -2.21 -7.37 -11.15
N LYS A 142 -2.76 -8.49 -11.62
CA LYS A 142 -2.83 -8.78 -13.05
C LYS A 142 -3.67 -7.75 -13.80
N ILE A 143 -4.84 -7.39 -13.26
CA ILE A 143 -5.69 -6.36 -13.86
C ILE A 143 -4.93 -5.04 -13.93
N VAL A 144 -4.37 -4.60 -12.80
CA VAL A 144 -3.74 -3.30 -12.66
C VAL A 144 -2.47 -3.19 -13.51
N ASP A 145 -1.62 -4.19 -13.51
CA ASP A 145 -0.41 -4.23 -14.34
C ASP A 145 -0.73 -4.08 -15.83
N HIS A 146 -1.75 -4.78 -16.31
CA HIS A 146 -2.10 -4.80 -17.75
C HIS A 146 -2.83 -3.54 -18.23
N ILE A 147 -3.43 -2.77 -17.34
CA ILE A 147 -4.11 -1.51 -17.72
C ILE A 147 -3.30 -0.26 -17.39
N SER A 148 -2.21 -0.39 -16.65
CA SER A 148 -1.31 0.73 -16.32
C SER A 148 -0.48 1.16 -17.53
N ASP A 149 -0.20 2.46 -17.63
CA ASP A 149 0.61 3.01 -18.71
C ASP A 149 2.11 2.89 -18.40
N ILE A 150 2.49 3.00 -17.13
CA ILE A 150 3.86 2.78 -16.65
C ILE A 150 3.84 1.87 -15.42
N ASN A 151 4.55 0.75 -15.51
CA ASN A 151 4.75 -0.21 -14.44
C ASN A 151 6.13 -0.01 -13.79
N LEU A 152 6.14 0.32 -12.50
CA LEU A 152 7.34 0.58 -11.71
C LEU A 152 7.64 -0.66 -10.85
N THR A 153 8.55 -1.51 -11.31
CA THR A 153 8.85 -2.78 -10.66
C THR A 153 9.94 -2.66 -9.59
N TYR A 154 9.87 -3.50 -8.55
CA TYR A 154 10.86 -3.50 -7.47
C TYR A 154 12.05 -4.40 -7.77
N SER A 155 11.91 -5.39 -8.63
CA SER A 155 12.96 -6.36 -8.94
C SER A 155 13.03 -6.66 -10.43
N GLU A 156 14.14 -7.25 -10.88
CA GLU A 156 14.25 -7.78 -12.24
C GLU A 156 13.28 -8.93 -12.48
N ILE A 157 13.04 -9.78 -11.48
CA ILE A 157 12.09 -10.90 -11.59
C ILE A 157 10.68 -10.37 -11.90
N ALA A 158 10.24 -9.32 -11.19
CA ALA A 158 8.95 -8.69 -11.45
C ALA A 158 8.88 -8.09 -12.88
N ARG A 159 9.97 -7.45 -13.31
CA ARG A 159 10.09 -6.93 -14.67
C ARG A 159 10.00 -8.05 -15.72
N ASP A 160 10.70 -9.14 -15.50
CA ASP A 160 10.70 -10.30 -16.41
C ASP A 160 9.32 -10.95 -16.52
N TYR A 161 8.56 -11.00 -15.42
CA TYR A 161 7.18 -11.50 -15.49
C TYR A 161 6.32 -10.65 -16.42
N LEU A 162 6.37 -9.32 -16.30
CA LEU A 162 5.59 -8.42 -17.15
C LEU A 162 6.01 -8.52 -18.63
N LEU A 163 7.30 -8.62 -18.92
CA LEU A 163 7.80 -8.85 -20.28
C LEU A 163 7.29 -10.16 -20.87
N ARG A 164 7.28 -11.25 -20.09
CA ARG A 164 6.76 -12.55 -20.51
C ARG A 164 5.25 -12.54 -20.69
N GLU A 165 4.54 -11.68 -19.98
CA GLU A 165 3.10 -11.46 -20.14
C GLU A 165 2.78 -10.56 -21.36
N GLY A 166 3.80 -10.07 -22.06
CA GLY A 166 3.67 -9.32 -23.30
C GLY A 166 3.54 -7.81 -23.16
N LEU A 167 3.85 -7.26 -21.98
CA LEU A 167 3.84 -5.80 -21.83
C LEU A 167 5.09 -5.18 -22.49
N PRO A 168 4.95 -3.98 -23.10
CA PRO A 168 6.07 -3.29 -23.76
C PRO A 168 7.20 -2.94 -22.77
N ALA A 169 8.44 -3.14 -23.19
CA ALA A 169 9.61 -2.92 -22.32
C ALA A 169 9.83 -1.48 -21.90
N ASP A 170 9.40 -0.52 -22.70
CA ASP A 170 9.47 0.92 -22.45
C ASP A 170 8.40 1.40 -21.45
N GLN A 171 7.40 0.59 -21.18
CA GLN A 171 6.38 0.83 -20.15
C GLN A 171 6.73 0.17 -18.80
N ILE A 172 7.89 -0.50 -18.69
CA ILE A 172 8.29 -1.23 -17.47
C ILE A 172 9.64 -0.70 -16.98
N ILE A 173 9.61 0.06 -15.88
CA ILE A 173 10.78 0.71 -15.30
C ILE A 173 11.09 0.06 -13.95
N LYS A 174 12.31 -0.48 -13.79
CA LYS A 174 12.74 -0.97 -12.47
C LYS A 174 13.21 0.20 -11.61
N THR A 175 12.44 0.51 -10.57
CA THR A 175 12.76 1.56 -9.60
C THR A 175 13.37 1.04 -8.30
N GLY A 176 13.11 -0.22 -7.98
CA GLY A 176 13.36 -0.74 -6.63
C GLY A 176 12.26 -0.35 -5.64
N SER A 177 12.35 -0.89 -4.43
CA SER A 177 11.38 -0.61 -3.35
C SER A 177 11.68 0.72 -2.67
N PRO A 178 10.68 1.56 -2.37
CA PRO A 178 10.86 2.82 -1.64
C PRO A 178 11.18 2.61 -0.16
N MET A 179 11.04 1.38 0.38
CA MET A 179 11.20 1.10 1.80
C MET A 179 12.57 1.50 2.36
N ARG A 180 13.65 1.38 1.57
CA ARG A 180 14.98 1.81 2.02
C ARG A 180 15.03 3.31 2.28
N GLU A 181 14.44 4.09 1.40
CA GLU A 181 14.34 5.55 1.55
C GLU A 181 13.48 5.91 2.76
N VAL A 182 12.32 5.27 2.92
CA VAL A 182 11.44 5.45 4.08
C VAL A 182 12.19 5.16 5.38
N LEU A 183 12.83 4.00 5.51
CA LEU A 183 13.57 3.62 6.72
C LEU A 183 14.74 4.56 7.01
N ASN A 184 15.46 5.02 5.98
CA ASN A 184 16.55 5.95 6.16
C ASN A 184 16.05 7.33 6.62
N PHE A 185 14.94 7.80 6.07
CA PHE A 185 14.36 9.09 6.47
C PHE A 185 13.88 9.11 7.92
N TYR A 186 13.23 8.03 8.37
CA TYR A 186 12.74 7.93 9.76
C TYR A 186 13.74 7.28 10.73
N LYS A 187 14.99 7.07 10.32
CA LYS A 187 16.01 6.37 11.12
C LYS A 187 16.16 6.95 12.54
N ASP A 188 16.22 8.27 12.65
CA ASP A 188 16.41 8.96 13.94
C ASP A 188 15.19 8.78 14.84
N LYS A 189 13.98 8.86 14.30
CA LYS A 189 12.74 8.57 15.02
C LYS A 189 12.68 7.11 15.51
N ILE A 190 13.09 6.17 14.65
CA ILE A 190 13.15 4.74 15.00
C ILE A 190 14.17 4.54 16.14
N SER A 191 15.34 5.14 16.03
CA SER A 191 16.42 5.00 17.01
C SER A 191 16.09 5.64 18.36
N SER A 192 15.32 6.70 18.38
CA SER A 192 14.88 7.41 19.60
C SER A 192 13.57 6.86 20.18
N SER A 193 13.01 5.79 19.59
CA SER A 193 11.77 5.20 20.07
C SER A 193 11.90 4.59 21.47
N SER A 194 11.03 4.97 22.38
CA SER A 194 10.94 4.41 23.74
C SER A 194 10.12 3.12 23.82
N ILE A 195 9.82 2.47 22.70
CA ILE A 195 8.93 1.30 22.66
C ILE A 195 9.50 0.12 23.46
N LEU A 196 10.82 -0.11 23.44
CA LEU A 196 11.45 -1.17 24.21
C LEU A 196 11.30 -0.93 25.72
N GLU A 197 11.48 0.31 26.17
CA GLU A 197 11.27 0.69 27.58
C GLU A 197 9.80 0.51 27.98
N LYS A 198 8.85 1.01 27.15
CA LYS A 198 7.41 0.86 27.39
C LYS A 198 6.96 -0.60 27.52
N LEU A 199 7.58 -1.50 26.76
CA LEU A 199 7.30 -2.93 26.79
C LEU A 199 8.21 -3.70 27.77
N ASN A 200 9.09 -3.02 28.49
CA ASN A 200 10.09 -3.63 29.38
C ASN A 200 10.93 -4.70 28.68
N LEU A 201 11.42 -4.38 27.48
CA LEU A 201 12.22 -5.27 26.65
C LEU A 201 13.66 -4.77 26.54
N GLN A 202 14.57 -5.72 26.38
CA GLN A 202 15.97 -5.44 26.04
C GLN A 202 16.19 -5.73 24.56
N ALA A 203 16.97 -4.87 23.89
CA ALA A 203 17.35 -5.07 22.49
C ALA A 203 17.98 -6.45 22.29
N SER A 204 17.59 -7.14 21.22
CA SER A 204 18.04 -8.50 20.87
C SER A 204 17.70 -9.60 21.89
N SER A 205 16.82 -9.34 22.87
CA SER A 205 16.42 -10.29 23.89
C SER A 205 14.92 -10.57 23.90
N TYR A 206 14.32 -10.65 22.73
CA TYR A 206 12.91 -11.01 22.54
C TYR A 206 12.69 -11.57 21.13
N PHE A 207 11.58 -12.28 20.94
CA PHE A 207 11.09 -12.68 19.64
C PHE A 207 9.96 -11.71 19.20
N LEU A 208 10.03 -11.24 17.98
CA LEU A 208 8.94 -10.46 17.37
C LEU A 208 8.23 -11.34 16.34
N VAL A 209 6.92 -11.51 16.49
CA VAL A 209 6.09 -12.36 15.64
C VAL A 209 5.02 -11.49 14.98
N SER A 210 4.86 -11.66 13.68
CA SER A 210 3.73 -11.13 12.91
C SER A 210 3.02 -12.28 12.22
N SER A 211 1.76 -12.51 12.59
CA SER A 211 0.90 -13.53 11.97
C SER A 211 -0.49 -12.96 11.83
N HIS A 212 -0.92 -12.71 10.59
CA HIS A 212 -2.20 -12.04 10.30
C HIS A 212 -2.94 -12.59 9.06
N ARG A 213 -2.46 -13.70 8.47
CA ARG A 213 -3.18 -14.35 7.36
C ARG A 213 -4.42 -15.06 7.88
N GLU A 214 -5.53 -14.89 7.17
CA GLU A 214 -6.83 -15.52 7.47
C GLU A 214 -6.68 -17.03 7.71
N GLU A 215 -5.91 -17.70 6.86
CA GLU A 215 -5.64 -19.14 6.94
C GLU A 215 -5.05 -19.60 8.28
N ASN A 216 -4.34 -18.69 8.99
CA ASN A 216 -3.66 -19.01 10.26
C ASN A 216 -4.47 -18.57 11.48
N VAL A 217 -5.34 -17.58 11.37
CA VAL A 217 -6.04 -16.98 12.52
C VAL A 217 -7.53 -17.27 12.57
N ASP A 218 -8.17 -17.56 11.43
CA ASP A 218 -9.62 -17.84 11.37
C ASP A 218 -9.96 -19.30 11.73
N SER A 219 -8.97 -20.21 11.76
CA SER A 219 -9.15 -21.58 12.23
C SER A 219 -8.75 -21.66 13.70
N PRO A 220 -9.68 -21.97 14.62
CA PRO A 220 -9.38 -22.12 16.06
C PRO A 220 -8.26 -23.16 16.34
N GLU A 221 -8.19 -24.23 15.53
CA GLU A 221 -7.19 -25.27 15.65
C GLU A 221 -5.79 -24.74 15.28
N LYS A 222 -5.67 -24.03 14.13
CA LYS A 222 -4.40 -23.45 13.69
C LYS A 222 -3.93 -22.33 14.62
N LEU A 223 -4.86 -21.50 15.11
CA LEU A 223 -4.53 -20.46 16.08
C LEU A 223 -4.01 -21.08 17.39
N ARG A 224 -4.63 -22.16 17.89
CA ARG A 224 -4.15 -22.88 19.07
C ARG A 224 -2.76 -23.45 18.84
N SER A 225 -2.51 -24.11 17.71
CA SER A 225 -1.19 -24.64 17.35
C SER A 225 -0.12 -23.55 17.26
N LEU A 226 -0.47 -22.37 16.73
CA LEU A 226 0.41 -21.21 16.72
C LEU A 226 0.76 -20.77 18.14
N ILE A 227 -0.24 -20.59 19.01
CA ILE A 227 -0.04 -20.18 20.42
C ILE A 227 0.84 -21.19 21.17
N GLU A 228 0.57 -22.49 21.01
CA GLU A 228 1.38 -23.56 21.61
C GLU A 228 2.85 -23.49 21.14
N THR A 229 3.07 -23.26 19.83
CA THR A 229 4.41 -23.09 19.28
C THR A 229 5.12 -21.88 19.88
N LEU A 230 4.44 -20.74 20.01
CA LEU A 230 5.01 -19.54 20.61
C LEU A 230 5.36 -19.73 22.09
N ASN A 231 4.53 -20.44 22.84
CA ASN A 231 4.81 -20.79 24.25
C ASN A 231 6.04 -21.69 24.36
N ILE A 232 6.16 -22.73 23.53
CA ILE A 232 7.34 -23.61 23.49
C ILE A 232 8.60 -22.80 23.18
N VAL A 233 8.55 -21.87 22.23
CA VAL A 233 9.67 -20.99 21.89
C VAL A 233 10.07 -20.13 23.08
N SER A 234 9.10 -19.49 23.75
CA SER A 234 9.33 -18.65 24.91
C SER A 234 9.97 -19.45 26.07
N GLU A 235 9.43 -20.64 26.36
CA GLU A 235 9.93 -21.52 27.41
C GLU A 235 11.34 -22.05 27.13
N LYS A 236 11.59 -22.47 25.90
CA LYS A 236 12.88 -23.01 25.46
C LYS A 236 14.01 -22.00 25.56
N TYR A 237 13.77 -20.79 25.11
CA TYR A 237 14.78 -19.73 25.01
C TYR A 237 14.79 -18.79 26.23
N LYS A 238 13.80 -18.87 27.10
CA LYS A 238 13.62 -17.97 28.27
C LYS A 238 13.57 -16.50 27.87
N LEU A 239 12.98 -16.21 26.68
CA LEU A 239 12.83 -14.87 26.12
C LEU A 239 11.36 -14.57 25.91
N PRO A 240 10.94 -13.30 26.09
CA PRO A 240 9.57 -12.88 25.78
C PRO A 240 9.29 -12.98 24.27
N VAL A 241 8.05 -13.33 23.95
CA VAL A 241 7.52 -13.34 22.58
C VAL A 241 6.50 -12.21 22.45
N ILE A 242 6.80 -11.25 21.57
CA ILE A 242 5.92 -10.12 21.28
C ILE A 242 5.19 -10.41 19.98
N VAL A 243 3.87 -10.41 20.03
CA VAL A 243 3.03 -10.67 18.86
C VAL A 243 2.40 -9.35 18.40
N SER A 244 2.74 -8.94 17.17
CA SER A 244 2.05 -7.83 16.51
C SER A 244 0.67 -8.33 16.04
N THR A 245 -0.37 -7.99 16.81
CA THR A 245 -1.74 -8.43 16.52
C THR A 245 -2.40 -7.54 15.48
N HIS A 246 -3.05 -8.15 14.51
CA HIS A 246 -4.01 -7.49 13.62
C HIS A 246 -5.37 -7.37 14.33
N PRO A 247 -6.24 -6.38 14.02
CA PRO A 247 -7.59 -6.29 14.58
C PRO A 247 -8.38 -7.60 14.52
N ARG A 248 -8.23 -8.38 13.44
CA ARG A 248 -8.86 -9.72 13.30
C ARG A 248 -8.39 -10.76 14.34
N THR A 249 -7.25 -10.56 14.98
CA THR A 249 -6.72 -11.49 16.00
C THR A 249 -7.05 -11.07 17.43
N ARG A 250 -7.79 -9.96 17.61
CA ARG A 250 -8.21 -9.45 18.92
C ARG A 250 -9.59 -9.92 19.35
N ASN A 251 -10.36 -10.56 18.44
CA ASN A 251 -11.71 -11.09 18.70
C ASN A 251 -11.67 -12.53 19.16
#